data_1f56372e8940aac9285e4b2a7a386875
#
_entry.id   1f56372e8940aac9285e4b2a7a386875
#
_cell.length_a   1.000
_cell.length_b   1.000
_cell.length_c   1.000
_cell.angle_alpha   90.00
_cell.angle_beta   90.00
_cell.angle_gamma   90.00
#
_symmetry.space_group_name_H-M   'P 1'
#
loop_
_entity.id
_entity.type
_entity.pdbx_description
1 polymer ?
#
loop_
_entity_poly.entity_id
_entity_poly.type
_entity_poly.pdbx_seq_one_letter_code
_entity_poly.pdbx_strand_id
1 'polypeptide(L)'
;MASVDVQNLRKIYKRDSQDIIVLDGMNLQVPDGEFVALMGPSGSGKTTLLNCIAGIDRPTSGTVTVGGSDVTSLSEGALAKWRSRHVGFIFQFYNLIPVLTAVENVELPLLLLTNLSKKQRRERALTALGVVGLADRAKHYPRQLSGGQEQRVAIARAIVTDPDVLVADEPTGDLDAKSAEDILNLMETLNREFKKTIVMVTHDPRAAARAHVERHLEKGVLTASVSRREAVVGTV
;
A
#
# COMPACT_ATOMS: atom_id res chain seq x y z
N MET A 1 -14.52 8.20 10.00
CA MET A 1 -15.13 7.62 8.78
C MET A 1 -14.24 6.49 8.31
N ALA A 2 -14.71 5.56 7.46
CA ALA A 2 -13.82 4.55 6.90
C ALA A 2 -12.98 5.16 5.78
N SER A 3 -11.66 4.98 5.82
CA SER A 3 -10.75 5.34 4.73
C SER A 3 -10.89 4.39 3.54
N VAL A 4 -11.23 3.11 3.79
CA VAL A 4 -11.52 2.12 2.77
C VAL A 4 -12.82 1.40 3.14
N ASP A 5 -13.77 1.36 2.22
CA ASP A 5 -15.02 0.62 2.35
C ASP A 5 -15.25 -0.22 1.08
N VAL A 6 -15.21 -1.53 1.25
CA VAL A 6 -15.42 -2.52 0.20
C VAL A 6 -16.72 -3.23 0.49
N GLN A 7 -17.67 -3.22 -0.47
CA GLN A 7 -18.99 -3.80 -0.29
C GLN A 7 -19.33 -4.78 -1.42
N ASN A 8 -19.65 -6.02 -1.04
CA ASN A 8 -20.05 -7.12 -1.93
C ASN A 8 -19.12 -7.29 -3.13
N LEU A 9 -17.80 -7.09 -2.91
CA LEU A 9 -16.80 -7.10 -3.97
C LEU A 9 -16.67 -8.48 -4.57
N ARG A 10 -16.85 -8.57 -5.86
CA ARG A 10 -16.64 -9.80 -6.63
C ARG A 10 -15.65 -9.54 -7.75
N LYS A 11 -14.68 -10.45 -7.93
CA LYS A 11 -13.73 -10.41 -9.04
C LYS A 11 -13.63 -11.76 -9.70
N ILE A 12 -13.88 -11.76 -11.00
CA ILE A 12 -13.81 -12.93 -11.88
C ILE A 12 -12.82 -12.62 -12.99
N TYR A 13 -11.84 -13.48 -13.19
CA TYR A 13 -10.99 -13.46 -14.36
C TYR A 13 -11.44 -14.53 -15.35
N LYS A 14 -11.35 -14.23 -16.64
CA LYS A 14 -11.60 -15.21 -17.69
C LYS A 14 -10.28 -15.82 -18.14
N ARG A 15 -10.22 -17.15 -18.12
CA ARG A 15 -9.13 -17.92 -18.71
C ARG A 15 -9.72 -18.88 -19.72
N ASP A 16 -9.52 -18.58 -21.00
CA ASP A 16 -10.16 -19.28 -22.13
C ASP A 16 -11.70 -19.25 -21.96
N SER A 17 -12.33 -20.42 -21.80
CA SER A 17 -13.78 -20.57 -21.59
C SER A 17 -14.18 -20.70 -20.10
N GLN A 18 -13.22 -20.59 -19.17
CA GLN A 18 -13.49 -20.79 -17.74
C GLN A 18 -13.47 -19.48 -16.98
N ASP A 19 -14.47 -19.29 -16.12
CA ASP A 19 -14.51 -18.20 -15.16
C ASP A 19 -13.78 -18.63 -13.87
N ILE A 20 -12.77 -17.85 -13.48
CA ILE A 20 -12.03 -18.02 -12.23
C ILE A 20 -12.49 -16.97 -11.24
N ILE A 21 -13.28 -17.36 -10.25
CA ILE A 21 -13.73 -16.50 -9.18
C ILE A 21 -12.56 -16.34 -8.18
N VAL A 22 -12.04 -15.12 -8.04
CA VAL A 22 -10.93 -14.81 -7.14
C VAL A 22 -11.41 -14.13 -5.86
N LEU A 23 -12.43 -13.28 -5.97
CA LEU A 23 -13.09 -12.65 -4.83
C LEU A 23 -14.60 -12.89 -4.99
N ASP A 24 -15.30 -13.25 -3.89
CA ASP A 24 -16.71 -13.60 -3.94
C ASP A 24 -17.50 -12.97 -2.78
N GLY A 25 -18.16 -11.84 -3.07
CA GLY A 25 -19.03 -11.15 -2.12
C GLY A 25 -18.29 -10.54 -0.92
N MET A 26 -17.05 -10.11 -1.10
CA MET A 26 -16.20 -9.63 -0.01
C MET A 26 -16.65 -8.28 0.54
N ASN A 27 -16.58 -8.14 1.87
CA ASN A 27 -16.81 -6.89 2.58
C ASN A 27 -15.62 -6.59 3.49
N LEU A 28 -15.07 -5.36 3.41
CA LEU A 28 -13.95 -4.90 4.25
C LEU A 28 -14.14 -3.42 4.56
N GLN A 29 -14.05 -3.08 5.84
CA GLN A 29 -13.98 -1.70 6.29
C GLN A 29 -12.65 -1.46 7.00
N VAL A 30 -11.94 -0.40 6.58
CA VAL A 30 -10.71 0.07 7.21
C VAL A 30 -10.94 1.51 7.69
N PRO A 31 -11.03 1.73 9.00
CA PRO A 31 -11.13 3.07 9.57
C PRO A 31 -9.94 3.96 9.20
N ASP A 32 -10.15 5.28 9.24
CA ASP A 32 -9.07 6.24 9.03
C ASP A 32 -7.97 6.08 10.09
N GLY A 33 -6.70 6.10 9.65
CA GLY A 33 -5.54 5.88 10.51
C GLY A 33 -5.39 4.43 11.01
N GLU A 34 -6.13 3.46 10.47
CA GLU A 34 -5.97 2.04 10.83
C GLU A 34 -4.83 1.40 10.06
N PHE A 35 -4.10 0.49 10.72
CA PHE A 35 -3.14 -0.40 10.07
C PHE A 35 -3.72 -1.82 10.05
N VAL A 36 -4.07 -2.30 8.86
CA VAL A 36 -4.67 -3.63 8.64
C VAL A 36 -3.69 -4.53 7.90
N ALA A 37 -3.49 -5.75 8.39
CA ALA A 37 -2.80 -6.82 7.67
C ALA A 37 -3.80 -7.82 7.11
N LEU A 38 -3.67 -8.14 5.83
CA LEU A 38 -4.40 -9.18 5.12
C LEU A 38 -3.50 -10.39 4.96
N MET A 39 -3.81 -11.48 5.66
CA MET A 39 -3.11 -12.75 5.61
C MET A 39 -3.87 -13.79 4.79
N GLY A 40 -3.20 -14.84 4.39
CA GLY A 40 -3.81 -16.00 3.72
C GLY A 40 -2.85 -16.69 2.76
N PRO A 41 -3.18 -17.89 2.28
CA PRO A 41 -2.33 -18.66 1.39
C PRO A 41 -2.12 -17.97 0.03
N SER A 42 -1.11 -18.40 -0.71
CA SER A 42 -0.93 -17.94 -2.10
C SER A 42 -2.18 -18.26 -2.93
N GLY A 43 -2.58 -17.32 -3.80
CA GLY A 43 -3.77 -17.47 -4.63
C GLY A 43 -5.10 -17.22 -3.92
N SER A 44 -5.13 -16.79 -2.64
CA SER A 44 -6.39 -16.50 -1.94
C SER A 44 -7.09 -15.21 -2.37
N GLY A 45 -6.45 -14.38 -3.23
CA GLY A 45 -7.04 -13.14 -3.75
C GLY A 45 -6.52 -11.85 -3.08
N LYS A 46 -5.52 -11.91 -2.18
CA LYS A 46 -4.98 -10.75 -1.43
C LYS A 46 -4.51 -9.61 -2.34
N THR A 47 -3.61 -9.90 -3.27
CA THR A 47 -3.10 -8.92 -4.24
C THR A 47 -4.22 -8.40 -5.14
N THR A 48 -5.19 -9.24 -5.51
CA THR A 48 -6.36 -8.81 -6.28
C THR A 48 -7.22 -7.82 -5.50
N LEU A 49 -7.49 -8.09 -4.22
CA LEU A 49 -8.19 -7.14 -3.35
C LEU A 49 -7.43 -5.82 -3.23
N LEU A 50 -6.11 -5.89 -2.98
CA LEU A 50 -5.25 -4.71 -2.88
C LEU A 50 -5.29 -3.88 -4.17
N ASN A 51 -5.24 -4.53 -5.34
CA ASN A 51 -5.32 -3.87 -6.64
C ASN A 51 -6.70 -3.22 -6.88
N CYS A 52 -7.79 -3.82 -6.41
CA CYS A 52 -9.12 -3.20 -6.46
C CYS A 52 -9.19 -1.96 -5.55
N ILE A 53 -8.66 -2.03 -4.32
CA ILE A 53 -8.58 -0.89 -3.40
C ILE A 53 -7.74 0.24 -4.00
N ALA A 54 -6.61 -0.11 -4.62
CA ALA A 54 -5.73 0.87 -5.25
C ALA A 54 -6.26 1.43 -6.58
N GLY A 55 -7.37 0.91 -7.12
CA GLY A 55 -7.87 1.29 -8.43
C GLY A 55 -6.92 0.90 -9.58
N ILE A 56 -6.11 -0.13 -9.39
CA ILE A 56 -5.26 -0.73 -10.45
C ILE A 56 -6.08 -1.71 -11.25
N ASP A 57 -6.95 -2.47 -10.60
CA ASP A 57 -7.87 -3.41 -11.22
C ASP A 57 -9.31 -3.06 -10.85
N ARG A 58 -10.24 -3.40 -11.73
CA ARG A 58 -11.68 -3.17 -11.51
C ARG A 58 -12.36 -4.43 -11.01
N PRO A 59 -13.24 -4.33 -10.02
CA PRO A 59 -14.09 -5.45 -9.66
C PRO A 59 -15.05 -5.81 -10.79
N THR A 60 -15.51 -7.06 -10.81
CA THR A 60 -16.58 -7.50 -11.71
C THR A 60 -17.92 -6.98 -11.24
N SER A 61 -18.12 -6.90 -9.91
CA SER A 61 -19.28 -6.28 -9.27
C SER A 61 -18.96 -5.89 -7.83
N GLY A 62 -19.86 -5.16 -7.19
CA GLY A 62 -19.65 -4.56 -5.88
C GLY A 62 -19.03 -3.18 -5.97
N THR A 63 -18.75 -2.54 -4.83
CA THR A 63 -18.23 -1.17 -4.76
C THR A 63 -16.99 -1.10 -3.91
N VAL A 64 -16.10 -0.19 -4.26
CA VAL A 64 -14.91 0.17 -3.47
C VAL A 64 -14.90 1.68 -3.31
N THR A 65 -14.98 2.14 -2.07
CA THR A 65 -14.88 3.55 -1.71
C THR A 65 -13.58 3.77 -0.95
N VAL A 66 -12.78 4.74 -1.38
CA VAL A 66 -11.51 5.09 -0.72
C VAL A 66 -11.43 6.61 -0.58
N GLY A 67 -11.11 7.10 0.62
CA GLY A 67 -11.09 8.53 0.89
C GLY A 67 -12.42 9.24 0.57
N GLY A 68 -13.56 8.54 0.72
CA GLY A 68 -14.89 9.04 0.38
C GLY A 68 -15.23 9.05 -1.12
N SER A 69 -14.34 8.56 -2.00
CA SER A 69 -14.57 8.46 -3.44
C SER A 69 -14.92 7.02 -3.85
N ASP A 70 -16.04 6.80 -4.52
CA ASP A 70 -16.35 5.53 -5.17
C ASP A 70 -15.46 5.34 -6.40
N VAL A 71 -14.41 4.53 -6.26
CA VAL A 71 -13.42 4.29 -7.31
C VAL A 71 -13.94 3.39 -8.43
N THR A 72 -14.99 2.62 -8.17
CA THR A 72 -15.58 1.69 -9.16
C THR A 72 -16.35 2.41 -10.26
N SER A 73 -16.88 3.60 -9.94
CA SER A 73 -17.66 4.43 -10.85
C SER A 73 -16.82 5.36 -11.75
N LEU A 74 -15.51 5.54 -11.44
CA LEU A 74 -14.65 6.46 -12.18
C LEU A 74 -14.28 5.92 -13.57
N SER A 75 -14.19 6.83 -14.57
CA SER A 75 -13.57 6.50 -15.86
C SER A 75 -12.07 6.22 -15.70
N GLU A 76 -11.41 5.55 -16.67
CA GLU A 76 -9.99 5.22 -16.61
C GLU A 76 -9.10 6.45 -16.35
N GLY A 77 -9.34 7.55 -17.06
CA GLY A 77 -8.57 8.78 -16.87
C GLY A 77 -8.81 9.43 -15.49
N ALA A 78 -10.07 9.41 -15.01
CA ALA A 78 -10.42 9.91 -13.69
C ALA A 78 -9.80 9.03 -12.60
N LEU A 79 -9.83 7.70 -12.77
CA LEU A 79 -9.25 6.73 -11.83
C LEU A 79 -7.73 6.87 -11.74
N ALA A 80 -7.02 7.03 -12.86
CA ALA A 80 -5.58 7.27 -12.87
C ALA A 80 -5.21 8.57 -12.14
N LYS A 81 -5.97 9.65 -12.36
CA LYS A 81 -5.78 10.94 -11.68
C LYS A 81 -6.10 10.85 -10.20
N TRP A 82 -7.16 10.14 -9.82
CA TRP A 82 -7.53 9.88 -8.44
C TRP A 82 -6.42 9.09 -7.73
N ARG A 83 -6.00 7.95 -8.30
CA ARG A 83 -4.95 7.10 -7.75
C ARG A 83 -3.65 7.85 -7.46
N SER A 84 -3.22 8.72 -8.39
CA SER A 84 -1.98 9.49 -8.23
C SER A 84 -1.97 10.43 -7.01
N ARG A 85 -3.13 10.70 -6.41
CA ARG A 85 -3.29 11.61 -5.27
C ARG A 85 -3.62 10.90 -3.97
N HIS A 86 -4.41 9.83 -4.06
CA HIS A 86 -5.05 9.22 -2.89
C HIS A 86 -4.42 7.90 -2.46
N VAL A 87 -3.61 7.27 -3.33
CA VAL A 87 -3.01 5.96 -3.04
C VAL A 87 -1.50 5.99 -3.19
N GLY A 88 -0.80 5.58 -2.15
CA GLY A 88 0.62 5.22 -2.22
C GLY A 88 0.78 3.70 -2.31
N PHE A 89 1.49 3.21 -3.30
CA PHE A 89 1.70 1.77 -3.49
C PHE A 89 3.14 1.36 -3.16
N ILE A 90 3.28 0.36 -2.29
CA ILE A 90 4.54 -0.26 -1.88
C ILE A 90 4.54 -1.69 -2.41
N PHE A 91 5.50 -2.03 -3.27
CA PHE A 91 5.61 -3.33 -3.92
C PHE A 91 6.68 -4.20 -3.26
N GLN A 92 6.56 -5.51 -3.38
CA GLN A 92 7.53 -6.49 -2.91
C GLN A 92 8.93 -6.29 -3.54
N PHE A 93 9.00 -6.06 -4.85
CA PHE A 93 10.25 -5.90 -5.60
C PHE A 93 10.57 -4.43 -5.89
N TYR A 94 10.24 -3.52 -4.99
CA TYR A 94 10.52 -2.09 -5.01
C TYR A 94 10.03 -1.34 -6.25
N ASN A 95 10.14 -1.91 -7.44
CA ASN A 95 9.76 -1.34 -8.75
C ASN A 95 10.35 0.05 -8.97
N LEU A 96 11.63 0.22 -8.63
CA LEU A 96 12.38 1.43 -8.93
C LEU A 96 12.83 1.42 -10.39
N ILE A 97 12.84 2.59 -11.00
CA ILE A 97 13.37 2.75 -12.36
C ILE A 97 14.90 2.82 -12.26
N PRO A 98 15.65 1.85 -12.83
CA PRO A 98 17.07 1.67 -12.54
C PRO A 98 17.97 2.78 -13.10
N VAL A 99 17.50 3.51 -14.12
CA VAL A 99 18.21 4.63 -14.74
C VAL A 99 17.96 5.97 -14.06
N LEU A 100 17.08 6.01 -13.05
CA LEU A 100 16.78 7.18 -12.25
C LEU A 100 17.46 7.07 -10.88
N THR A 101 17.92 8.18 -10.35
CA THR A 101 18.40 8.29 -8.97
C THR A 101 17.25 8.09 -7.96
N ALA A 102 17.59 7.89 -6.67
CA ALA A 102 16.59 7.75 -5.60
C ALA A 102 15.61 8.94 -5.59
N VAL A 103 16.11 10.17 -5.63
CA VAL A 103 15.24 11.36 -5.62
C VAL A 103 14.38 11.46 -6.88
N GLU A 104 14.90 11.08 -8.05
CA GLU A 104 14.12 11.07 -9.30
C GLU A 104 13.03 10.00 -9.29
N ASN A 105 13.28 8.81 -8.72
CA ASN A 105 12.26 7.80 -8.50
C ASN A 105 11.13 8.33 -7.58
N VAL A 106 11.47 9.05 -6.53
CA VAL A 106 10.50 9.65 -5.61
C VAL A 106 9.73 10.80 -6.26
N GLU A 107 10.33 11.54 -7.20
CA GLU A 107 9.66 12.62 -7.93
C GLU A 107 8.57 12.13 -8.91
N LEU A 108 8.64 10.89 -9.38
CA LEU A 108 7.76 10.39 -10.45
C LEU A 108 6.26 10.65 -10.20
N PRO A 109 5.68 10.31 -9.04
CA PRO A 109 4.26 10.59 -8.79
C PRO A 109 3.92 12.07 -8.83
N LEU A 110 4.87 12.95 -8.45
CA LEU A 110 4.66 14.39 -8.43
C LEU A 110 4.59 15.01 -9.84
N LEU A 111 5.10 14.31 -10.87
CA LEU A 111 4.99 14.76 -12.27
C LEU A 111 3.53 14.77 -12.76
N LEU A 112 2.67 13.96 -12.15
CA LEU A 112 1.24 13.90 -12.45
C LEU A 112 0.45 15.04 -11.78
N LEU A 113 1.06 15.77 -10.83
CA LEU A 113 0.47 16.91 -10.15
C LEU A 113 0.83 18.20 -10.91
N THR A 114 -0.08 18.70 -11.71
CA THR A 114 0.14 19.83 -12.64
C THR A 114 0.42 21.19 -11.97
N ASN A 115 0.20 21.30 -10.67
CA ASN A 115 0.32 22.55 -9.90
C ASN A 115 1.69 22.73 -9.21
N LEU A 116 2.66 21.82 -9.41
CA LEU A 116 3.97 21.89 -8.78
C LEU A 116 5.06 22.28 -9.76
N SER A 117 5.87 23.28 -9.41
CA SER A 117 7.11 23.61 -10.13
C SER A 117 8.17 22.50 -9.95
N LYS A 118 9.18 22.46 -10.82
CA LYS A 118 10.30 21.52 -10.70
C LYS A 118 11.01 21.63 -9.34
N LYS A 119 11.20 22.85 -8.84
CA LYS A 119 11.81 23.10 -7.53
C LYS A 119 10.98 22.50 -6.40
N GLN A 120 9.67 22.74 -6.38
CA GLN A 120 8.76 22.20 -5.37
C GLN A 120 8.69 20.67 -5.38
N ARG A 121 8.70 20.03 -6.58
CA ARG A 121 8.76 18.57 -6.66
C ARG A 121 10.05 18.04 -6.04
N ARG A 122 11.20 18.63 -6.37
CA ARG A 122 12.50 18.25 -5.82
C ARG A 122 12.53 18.40 -4.29
N GLU A 123 12.05 19.50 -3.76
CA GLU A 123 11.98 19.74 -2.30
C GLU A 123 11.11 18.68 -1.60
N ARG A 124 9.92 18.38 -2.13
CA ARG A 124 9.04 17.33 -1.59
C ARG A 124 9.69 15.95 -1.63
N ALA A 125 10.36 15.61 -2.73
CA ALA A 125 11.05 14.32 -2.85
C ALA A 125 12.20 14.19 -1.86
N LEU A 126 12.99 15.25 -1.64
CA LEU A 126 14.05 15.27 -0.63
C LEU A 126 13.49 15.16 0.79
N THR A 127 12.37 15.83 1.07
CA THR A 127 11.68 15.69 2.37
C THR A 127 11.22 14.24 2.59
N ALA A 128 10.60 13.62 1.58
CA ALA A 128 10.16 12.22 1.67
C ALA A 128 11.35 11.25 1.88
N LEU A 129 12.49 11.49 1.21
CA LEU A 129 13.72 10.74 1.46
C LEU A 129 14.26 10.96 2.88
N GLY A 130 14.11 12.16 3.42
CA GLY A 130 14.44 12.46 4.82
C GLY A 130 13.59 11.66 5.80
N VAL A 131 12.28 11.56 5.58
CA VAL A 131 11.35 10.77 6.40
C VAL A 131 11.77 9.30 6.49
N VAL A 132 12.27 8.72 5.40
CA VAL A 132 12.73 7.33 5.36
C VAL A 132 14.22 7.16 5.71
N GLY A 133 14.91 8.22 6.14
CA GLY A 133 16.31 8.19 6.56
C GLY A 133 17.34 8.05 5.43
N LEU A 134 17.02 8.54 4.21
CA LEU A 134 17.89 8.43 3.02
C LEU A 134 18.20 9.78 2.38
N ALA A 135 18.22 10.87 3.14
CA ALA A 135 18.55 12.20 2.62
C ALA A 135 19.94 12.24 1.96
N ASP A 136 20.93 11.54 2.54
CA ASP A 136 22.31 11.44 2.04
C ASP A 136 22.45 10.54 0.81
N ARG A 137 21.44 9.76 0.46
CA ARG A 137 21.38 8.82 -0.66
C ARG A 137 20.59 9.34 -1.87
N ALA A 138 20.11 10.57 -1.84
CA ALA A 138 19.24 11.15 -2.87
C ALA A 138 19.76 11.00 -4.31
N LYS A 139 21.10 11.07 -4.51
CA LYS A 139 21.75 10.98 -5.81
C LYS A 139 22.19 9.56 -6.21
N HIS A 140 21.98 8.55 -5.36
CA HIS A 140 22.33 7.17 -5.65
C HIS A 140 21.33 6.55 -6.62
N TYR A 141 21.82 5.70 -7.51
CA TYR A 141 21.00 4.84 -8.35
C TYR A 141 20.62 3.56 -7.61
N PRO A 142 19.51 2.88 -7.97
CA PRO A 142 19.07 1.64 -7.31
C PRO A 142 20.21 0.64 -7.11
N ARG A 143 21.01 0.36 -8.14
CA ARG A 143 22.18 -0.55 -8.09
C ARG A 143 23.25 -0.22 -7.03
N GLN A 144 23.21 0.97 -6.44
CA GLN A 144 24.13 1.45 -5.42
C GLN A 144 23.54 1.40 -4.01
N LEU A 145 22.29 0.90 -3.90
CA LEU A 145 21.54 0.79 -2.66
C LEU A 145 21.43 -0.68 -2.26
N SER A 146 21.29 -0.94 -0.95
CA SER A 146 20.89 -2.26 -0.46
C SER A 146 19.39 -2.46 -0.68
N GLY A 147 18.90 -3.71 -0.65
CA GLY A 147 17.47 -4.01 -0.79
C GLY A 147 16.59 -3.25 0.20
N GLY A 148 17.00 -3.15 1.47
CA GLY A 148 16.30 -2.34 2.48
C GLY A 148 16.32 -0.84 2.16
N GLN A 149 17.40 -0.31 1.54
CA GLN A 149 17.45 1.08 1.08
C GLN A 149 16.58 1.29 -0.15
N GLU A 150 16.55 0.35 -1.10
CA GLU A 150 15.65 0.39 -2.25
C GLU A 150 14.18 0.40 -1.81
N GLN A 151 13.82 -0.43 -0.83
CA GLN A 151 12.47 -0.45 -0.27
C GLN A 151 12.12 0.86 0.44
N ARG A 152 13.04 1.47 1.15
CA ARG A 152 12.83 2.80 1.74
C ARG A 152 12.62 3.87 0.66
N VAL A 153 13.34 3.83 -0.47
CA VAL A 153 13.07 4.73 -1.62
C VAL A 153 11.68 4.47 -2.19
N ALA A 154 11.24 3.21 -2.32
CA ALA A 154 9.89 2.87 -2.78
C ALA A 154 8.81 3.39 -1.81
N ILE A 155 9.05 3.32 -0.50
CA ILE A 155 8.16 3.91 0.52
C ILE A 155 8.15 5.43 0.40
N ALA A 156 9.31 6.10 0.25
CA ALA A 156 9.38 7.55 0.04
C ALA A 156 8.56 7.97 -1.20
N ARG A 157 8.66 7.20 -2.30
CA ARG A 157 7.84 7.40 -3.50
C ARG A 157 6.36 7.22 -3.23
N ALA A 158 5.98 6.27 -2.39
CA ALA A 158 4.58 6.02 -2.06
C ALA A 158 3.97 7.16 -1.21
N ILE A 159 4.74 7.80 -0.32
CA ILE A 159 4.23 8.85 0.58
C ILE A 159 4.38 10.28 0.03
N VAL A 160 5.14 10.50 -1.05
CA VAL A 160 5.52 11.84 -1.52
C VAL A 160 4.35 12.73 -1.96
N THR A 161 3.23 12.13 -2.36
CA THR A 161 1.99 12.83 -2.72
C THR A 161 1.08 13.08 -1.54
N ASP A 162 1.47 12.63 -0.34
CA ASP A 162 0.67 12.66 0.89
C ASP A 162 -0.69 11.94 0.74
N PRO A 163 -0.69 10.66 0.32
CA PRO A 163 -1.91 9.94 0.01
C PRO A 163 -2.75 9.62 1.26
N ASP A 164 -4.07 9.37 1.05
CA ASP A 164 -4.99 8.97 2.12
C ASP A 164 -4.71 7.55 2.60
N VAL A 165 -4.34 6.65 1.67
CA VAL A 165 -4.14 5.23 1.94
C VAL A 165 -2.82 4.75 1.36
N LEU A 166 -2.06 3.99 2.16
CA LEU A 166 -0.91 3.21 1.70
C LEU A 166 -1.36 1.76 1.53
N VAL A 167 -1.13 1.21 0.36
CA VAL A 167 -1.31 -0.21 0.07
C VAL A 167 0.06 -0.86 -0.10
N ALA A 168 0.32 -1.96 0.59
CA ALA A 168 1.60 -2.64 0.61
C ALA A 168 1.43 -4.13 0.28
N ASP A 169 2.02 -4.57 -0.82
CA ASP A 169 2.01 -5.97 -1.25
C ASP A 169 3.34 -6.62 -0.89
N GLU A 170 3.35 -7.46 0.17
CA GLU A 170 4.53 -8.17 0.70
C GLU A 170 5.75 -7.25 0.90
N PRO A 171 5.64 -6.13 1.63
CA PRO A 171 6.67 -5.07 1.65
C PRO A 171 8.03 -5.50 2.21
N THR A 172 8.11 -6.67 2.85
CA THR A 172 9.33 -7.23 3.45
C THR A 172 9.73 -8.57 2.84
N GLY A 173 9.00 -9.06 1.82
CA GLY A 173 9.16 -10.42 1.30
C GLY A 173 10.50 -10.72 0.63
N ASP A 174 11.25 -9.69 0.21
CA ASP A 174 12.57 -9.80 -0.47
C ASP A 174 13.72 -9.25 0.40
N LEU A 175 13.51 -9.13 1.71
CA LEU A 175 14.47 -8.52 2.63
C LEU A 175 15.04 -9.51 3.64
N ASP A 176 16.28 -9.28 4.06
CA ASP A 176 16.84 -9.93 5.24
C ASP A 176 16.08 -9.50 6.51
N ALA A 177 16.21 -10.29 7.58
CA ALA A 177 15.45 -10.12 8.81
C ALA A 177 15.62 -8.72 9.46
N LYS A 178 16.83 -8.13 9.39
CA LYS A 178 17.11 -6.82 9.96
C LYS A 178 16.46 -5.73 9.12
N SER A 179 16.63 -5.78 7.80
CA SER A 179 16.03 -4.84 6.87
C SER A 179 14.50 -4.91 6.93
N ALA A 180 13.92 -6.12 7.04
CA ALA A 180 12.48 -6.33 7.21
C ALA A 180 11.96 -5.64 8.49
N GLU A 181 12.64 -5.82 9.61
CA GLU A 181 12.29 -5.17 10.89
C GLU A 181 12.34 -3.64 10.77
N ASP A 182 13.37 -3.10 10.14
CA ASP A 182 13.52 -1.66 9.91
C ASP A 182 12.38 -1.09 9.03
N ILE A 183 11.93 -1.84 8.01
CA ILE A 183 10.79 -1.43 7.16
C ILE A 183 9.48 -1.48 7.94
N LEU A 184 9.25 -2.50 8.75
CA LEU A 184 8.06 -2.60 9.58
C LEU A 184 8.00 -1.46 10.61
N ASN A 185 9.11 -1.12 11.26
CA ASN A 185 9.21 0.02 12.17
C ASN A 185 8.90 1.35 11.45
N LEU A 186 9.36 1.51 10.21
CA LEU A 186 9.04 2.68 9.40
C LEU A 186 7.53 2.74 9.08
N MET A 187 6.90 1.62 8.71
CA MET A 187 5.47 1.58 8.45
C MET A 187 4.64 1.90 9.70
N GLU A 188 5.02 1.38 10.87
CA GLU A 188 4.39 1.75 12.16
C GLU A 188 4.53 3.25 12.45
N THR A 189 5.70 3.84 12.17
CA THR A 189 5.93 5.28 12.34
C THR A 189 5.02 6.10 11.40
N LEU A 190 4.91 5.70 10.12
CA LEU A 190 4.00 6.34 9.16
C LEU A 190 2.54 6.26 9.61
N ASN A 191 2.13 5.14 10.16
CA ASN A 191 0.77 5.00 10.69
C ASN A 191 0.57 5.84 11.97
N ARG A 192 1.44 5.70 12.98
CA ARG A 192 1.26 6.31 14.30
C ARG A 192 1.45 7.82 14.28
N GLU A 193 2.53 8.32 13.65
CA GLU A 193 2.93 9.73 13.70
C GLU A 193 2.30 10.54 12.57
N PHE A 194 2.25 9.97 11.36
CA PHE A 194 1.67 10.63 10.18
C PHE A 194 0.21 10.27 9.92
N LYS A 195 -0.40 9.44 10.79
CA LYS A 195 -1.81 9.03 10.72
C LYS A 195 -2.21 8.37 9.39
N LYS A 196 -1.27 7.70 8.73
CA LYS A 196 -1.55 7.04 7.46
C LYS A 196 -2.39 5.77 7.66
N THR A 197 -3.45 5.63 6.90
CA THR A 197 -4.17 4.35 6.79
C THR A 197 -3.33 3.39 5.97
N ILE A 198 -3.11 2.17 6.48
CA ILE A 198 -2.26 1.18 5.81
C ILE A 198 -3.04 -0.12 5.62
N VAL A 199 -3.06 -0.63 4.40
CA VAL A 199 -3.54 -1.99 4.08
C VAL A 199 -2.35 -2.79 3.55
N MET A 200 -1.87 -3.72 4.34
CA MET A 200 -0.72 -4.56 4.02
C MET A 200 -1.16 -5.99 3.73
N VAL A 201 -0.68 -6.55 2.64
CA VAL A 201 -0.74 -7.99 2.35
C VAL A 201 0.57 -8.62 2.78
N THR A 202 0.49 -9.71 3.52
CA THR A 202 1.68 -10.49 3.91
C THR A 202 1.31 -11.93 4.22
N HIS A 203 2.29 -12.83 4.09
CA HIS A 203 2.24 -14.20 4.58
C HIS A 203 3.14 -14.39 5.83
N ASP A 204 3.92 -13.36 6.21
CA ASP A 204 4.77 -13.39 7.41
C ASP A 204 3.95 -12.98 8.65
N PRO A 205 3.75 -13.90 9.65
CA PRO A 205 3.05 -13.58 10.88
C PRO A 205 3.71 -12.46 11.70
N ARG A 206 5.04 -12.27 11.57
CA ARG A 206 5.77 -11.19 12.26
C ARG A 206 5.40 -9.84 11.68
N ALA A 207 5.29 -9.75 10.35
CA ALA A 207 4.83 -8.54 9.69
C ALA A 207 3.36 -8.24 10.03
N ALA A 208 2.49 -9.27 9.99
CA ALA A 208 1.08 -9.13 10.36
C ALA A 208 0.90 -8.67 11.82
N ALA A 209 1.79 -9.12 12.71
CA ALA A 209 1.78 -8.73 14.13
C ALA A 209 1.97 -7.24 14.38
N ARG A 210 2.48 -6.47 13.41
CA ARG A 210 2.66 -5.02 13.49
C ARG A 210 1.37 -4.24 13.23
N ALA A 211 0.40 -4.87 12.58
CA ALA A 211 -0.89 -4.26 12.29
C ALA A 211 -1.80 -4.23 13.54
N HIS A 212 -2.70 -3.25 13.60
CA HIS A 212 -3.70 -3.17 14.65
C HIS A 212 -4.77 -4.25 14.48
N VAL A 213 -5.08 -4.59 13.24
CA VAL A 213 -6.08 -5.59 12.89
C VAL A 213 -5.50 -6.55 11.86
N GLU A 214 -5.62 -7.83 12.14
CA GLU A 214 -5.29 -8.92 11.22
C GLU A 214 -6.56 -9.53 10.66
N ARG A 215 -6.62 -9.70 9.34
CA ARG A 215 -7.73 -10.33 8.61
C ARG A 215 -7.20 -11.49 7.80
N HIS A 216 -7.91 -12.59 7.83
CA HIS A 216 -7.56 -13.76 7.04
C HIS A 216 -8.43 -13.85 5.79
N LEU A 217 -7.78 -14.02 4.63
CA LEU A 217 -8.42 -14.22 3.34
C LEU A 217 -8.20 -15.67 2.88
N GLU A 218 -9.28 -16.40 2.71
CA GLU A 218 -9.26 -17.76 2.21
C GLU A 218 -10.31 -17.91 1.09
N LYS A 219 -9.86 -18.42 -0.07
CA LYS A 219 -10.72 -18.66 -1.25
C LYS A 219 -11.63 -17.47 -1.61
N GLY A 220 -11.06 -16.26 -1.55
CA GLY A 220 -11.79 -15.04 -1.93
C GLY A 220 -12.76 -14.48 -0.88
N VAL A 221 -12.75 -15.03 0.34
CA VAL A 221 -13.62 -14.59 1.45
C VAL A 221 -12.79 -14.24 2.69
N LEU A 222 -13.17 -13.16 3.39
CA LEU A 222 -12.55 -12.83 4.69
C LEU A 222 -13.17 -13.72 5.78
N THR A 223 -12.32 -14.45 6.52
CA THR A 223 -12.79 -15.47 7.48
C THR A 223 -12.65 -15.05 8.92
N ALA A 224 -11.52 -14.52 9.34
CA ALA A 224 -11.22 -14.20 10.73
C ALA A 224 -10.74 -12.75 10.91
N SER A 225 -10.93 -12.21 12.10
CA SER A 225 -10.42 -10.91 12.51
C SER A 225 -9.79 -11.04 13.90
N VAL A 226 -8.53 -10.64 14.03
CA VAL A 226 -7.86 -10.50 15.32
C VAL A 226 -7.55 -9.01 15.51
N SER A 227 -8.18 -8.39 16.53
CA SER A 227 -7.86 -7.01 16.92
C SER A 227 -6.83 -7.04 18.05
N ARG A 228 -5.76 -6.26 17.91
CA ARG A 228 -4.68 -6.14 18.90
C ARG A 228 -4.76 -4.86 19.73
N ARG A 229 -5.74 -4.00 19.49
CA ARG A 229 -5.94 -2.77 20.28
C ARG A 229 -6.28 -2.99 21.75
N GLU A 230 -6.83 -4.16 22.10
CA GLU A 230 -7.22 -4.48 23.48
C GLU A 230 -6.07 -4.98 24.36
N ALA A 231 -4.90 -5.32 23.80
CA ALA A 231 -3.78 -5.88 24.56
C ALA A 231 -2.94 -4.83 25.31
N VAL A 232 -3.16 -3.52 25.13
CA VAL A 232 -2.32 -2.44 25.71
C VAL A 232 -2.99 -1.76 26.92
N VAL A 233 -4.24 -2.09 27.28
CA VAL A 233 -4.98 -1.41 28.36
C VAL A 233 -5.03 -2.22 29.67
N GLY A 234 -4.25 -3.26 29.80
CA GLY A 234 -4.30 -4.13 30.98
C GLY A 234 -2.95 -4.37 31.65
N THR A 235 -2.22 -3.32 32.10
CA THR A 235 -1.28 -3.44 33.23
C THR A 235 -0.97 -2.04 33.79
N VAL A 236 -1.70 -1.66 34.80
CA VAL A 236 -1.30 -0.67 35.81
C VAL A 236 -1.15 -1.41 37.12
#